data_2541ce2de970563224dd0ab7294ea828
#
_entry.id   2541ce2de970563224dd0ab7294ea828
#
_cell.length_a   1.000
_cell.length_b   1.000
_cell.length_c   1.000
_cell.angle_alpha   90.00
_cell.angle_beta   90.00
_cell.angle_gamma   90.00
#
_symmetry.space_group_name_H-M   'P 1'
#
loop_
_entity.id
_entity.type
_entity.pdbx_description
1 polymer ?
#
loop_
_entity_poly.entity_id
_entity_poly.type
_entity_poly.pdbx_seq_one_letter_code
_entity_poly.pdbx_strand_id
1 'polypeptide(L)'
;MAKNSMPKKVRDKIFDTVYKKAEEFGYMSCDRAQSGHFMDLLVDDPEVGLILIDYMPKEKVRTYIKDTILNRYTKIVTNRTLAAKTPEETITEVYSENAFVIDKVTSKGNVLSILRSESGRIFVVSSGTVLKWETALRKALEIIASKPTLTIGGKAPSICLKLSTSNQELTDADRELIQSALGAVGVRAVFCGI
;
A
#
# COMPACT_ATOMS: atom_id res chain seq x y z
N MET A 1 -25.06 29.60 -5.79
CA MET A 1 -24.81 29.85 -4.35
C MET A 1 -23.48 29.17 -4.00
N ALA A 2 -22.53 29.88 -3.39
CA ALA A 2 -21.32 29.28 -2.87
C ALA A 2 -21.72 28.36 -1.70
N LYS A 3 -21.49 27.05 -1.85
CA LYS A 3 -21.74 26.11 -0.75
C LYS A 3 -20.71 26.37 0.35
N ASN A 4 -21.15 26.41 1.58
CA ASN A 4 -20.28 26.59 2.75
C ASN A 4 -19.19 25.50 2.77
N SER A 5 -17.97 25.88 3.13
CA SER A 5 -16.91 24.89 3.32
C SER A 5 -17.30 23.93 4.44
N MET A 6 -17.17 22.61 4.21
CA MET A 6 -17.54 21.60 5.20
C MET A 6 -16.69 21.75 6.47
N PRO A 7 -17.31 21.91 7.66
CA PRO A 7 -16.59 22.00 8.92
C PRO A 7 -15.75 20.74 9.17
N LYS A 8 -14.55 20.92 9.74
CA LYS A 8 -13.64 19.80 10.03
C LYS A 8 -14.32 18.69 10.84
N LYS A 9 -15.08 19.04 11.87
CA LYS A 9 -15.78 18.07 12.74
C LYS A 9 -16.80 17.22 11.97
N VAL A 10 -17.53 17.81 11.02
CA VAL A 10 -18.48 17.08 10.16
C VAL A 10 -17.74 16.15 9.23
N ARG A 11 -16.70 16.65 8.59
CA ARG A 11 -15.85 15.85 7.69
C ARG A 11 -15.25 14.66 8.40
N ASP A 12 -14.65 14.87 9.58
CA ASP A 12 -13.99 13.81 10.34
C ASP A 12 -15.02 12.73 10.74
N LYS A 13 -16.25 13.13 11.18
CA LYS A 13 -17.33 12.20 11.47
C LYS A 13 -17.73 11.36 10.24
N ILE A 14 -17.87 11.99 9.07
CA ILE A 14 -18.20 11.27 7.83
C ILE A 14 -17.09 10.25 7.48
N PHE A 15 -15.82 10.64 7.61
CA PHE A 15 -14.69 9.75 7.33
C PHE A 15 -14.71 8.53 8.27
N ASP A 16 -14.90 8.75 9.57
CA ASP A 16 -14.97 7.66 10.56
C ASP A 16 -16.14 6.71 10.27
N THR A 17 -17.32 7.27 9.93
CA THR A 17 -18.49 6.48 9.54
C THR A 17 -18.23 5.64 8.27
N VAL A 18 -17.64 6.24 7.23
CA VAL A 18 -17.32 5.51 6.00
C VAL A 18 -16.28 4.42 6.25
N TYR A 19 -15.25 4.69 7.07
CA TYR A 19 -14.22 3.71 7.40
C TYR A 19 -14.80 2.50 8.13
N LYS A 20 -15.67 2.73 9.11
CA LYS A 20 -16.37 1.67 9.83
C LYS A 20 -17.23 0.82 8.87
N LYS A 21 -18.04 1.47 8.04
CA LYS A 21 -18.87 0.78 7.04
C LYS A 21 -18.04 0.02 6.01
N ALA A 22 -16.89 0.56 5.59
CA ALA A 22 -15.97 -0.11 4.67
C ALA A 22 -15.32 -1.35 5.27
N GLU A 23 -14.98 -1.31 6.57
CA GLU A 23 -14.47 -2.47 7.31
C GLU A 23 -15.53 -3.55 7.47
N GLU A 24 -16.76 -3.19 7.89
CA GLU A 24 -17.91 -4.10 8.02
C GLU A 24 -18.32 -4.74 6.68
N PHE A 25 -18.21 -4.00 5.58
CA PHE A 25 -18.52 -4.48 4.22
C PHE A 25 -17.42 -5.37 3.63
N GLY A 26 -16.21 -5.37 4.19
CA GLY A 26 -15.04 -6.04 3.61
C GLY A 26 -14.53 -5.35 2.34
N TYR A 27 -14.64 -4.00 2.27
CA TYR A 27 -14.33 -3.22 1.06
C TYR A 27 -12.97 -3.52 0.42
N MET A 28 -11.99 -3.90 1.25
CA MET A 28 -10.63 -4.18 0.78
C MET A 28 -10.52 -5.51 -0.01
N SER A 29 -11.52 -6.39 0.10
CA SER A 29 -11.60 -7.67 -0.62
C SER A 29 -12.63 -7.66 -1.76
N CYS A 30 -13.30 -6.51 -2.00
CA CYS A 30 -14.33 -6.38 -3.00
C CYS A 30 -13.78 -6.36 -4.42
N ASP A 31 -14.47 -7.01 -5.33
CA ASP A 31 -14.29 -6.82 -6.76
C ASP A 31 -14.81 -5.44 -7.22
N ARG A 32 -14.71 -5.16 -8.52
CA ARG A 32 -15.13 -3.88 -9.09
C ARG A 32 -16.64 -3.63 -8.96
N ALA A 33 -17.47 -4.67 -9.12
CA ALA A 33 -18.92 -4.56 -9.06
C ALA A 33 -19.38 -4.32 -7.62
N GLN A 34 -18.85 -5.10 -6.67
CA GLN A 34 -19.09 -4.95 -5.24
C GLN A 34 -18.65 -3.58 -4.71
N SER A 35 -17.46 -3.12 -5.13
CA SER A 35 -16.97 -1.78 -4.80
C SER A 35 -17.88 -0.68 -5.36
N GLY A 36 -18.42 -0.88 -6.59
CA GLY A 36 -19.41 0.01 -7.18
C GLY A 36 -20.70 0.07 -6.37
N HIS A 37 -21.24 -1.07 -6.02
CA HIS A 37 -22.45 -1.21 -5.19
C HIS A 37 -22.26 -0.56 -3.81
N PHE A 38 -21.14 -0.81 -3.15
CA PHE A 38 -20.84 -0.18 -1.86
C PHE A 38 -20.82 1.35 -1.94
N MET A 39 -20.23 1.91 -2.99
CA MET A 39 -20.25 3.37 -3.19
C MET A 39 -21.66 3.90 -3.40
N ASP A 40 -22.55 3.18 -4.09
CA ASP A 40 -23.94 3.58 -4.30
C ASP A 40 -24.72 3.55 -2.98
N LEU A 41 -24.51 2.52 -2.12
CA LEU A 41 -25.06 2.49 -0.76
C LEU A 41 -24.62 3.70 0.07
N LEU A 42 -23.35 4.12 -0.02
CA LEU A 42 -22.85 5.29 0.71
C LEU A 42 -23.43 6.62 0.20
N VAL A 43 -23.76 6.71 -1.07
CA VAL A 43 -24.42 7.91 -1.65
C VAL A 43 -25.82 8.13 -1.08
N ASP A 44 -26.55 7.05 -0.86
CA ASP A 44 -27.92 7.11 -0.32
C ASP A 44 -27.95 7.02 1.21
N ASP A 45 -26.80 6.87 1.86
CA ASP A 45 -26.68 6.74 3.30
C ASP A 45 -26.96 8.06 4.03
N PRO A 46 -27.86 8.07 5.05
CA PRO A 46 -28.25 9.28 5.79
C PRO A 46 -27.12 9.92 6.59
N GLU A 47 -26.12 9.13 7.01
CA GLU A 47 -24.99 9.65 7.80
C GLU A 47 -23.79 10.03 6.90
N VAL A 48 -23.86 9.75 5.60
CA VAL A 48 -22.77 10.00 4.66
C VAL A 48 -23.25 10.86 3.49
N GLY A 49 -23.92 10.25 2.51
CA GLY A 49 -24.28 10.91 1.26
C GLY A 49 -25.27 12.05 1.46
N LEU A 50 -26.30 11.86 2.29
CA LEU A 50 -27.29 12.92 2.55
C LEU A 50 -26.68 14.12 3.27
N ILE A 51 -25.69 13.90 4.15
CA ILE A 51 -24.96 15.03 4.77
C ILE A 51 -24.04 15.72 3.75
N LEU A 52 -23.39 14.96 2.87
CA LEU A 52 -22.48 15.52 1.85
C LEU A 52 -23.20 16.45 0.85
N ILE A 53 -24.48 16.18 0.55
CA ILE A 53 -25.31 17.01 -0.36
C ILE A 53 -25.46 18.45 0.17
N ASP A 54 -25.41 18.67 1.48
CA ASP A 54 -25.46 20.01 2.07
C ASP A 54 -24.22 20.85 1.73
N TYR A 55 -23.10 20.19 1.41
CA TYR A 55 -21.80 20.84 1.18
C TYR A 55 -21.33 20.78 -0.27
N MET A 56 -21.87 19.87 -1.09
CA MET A 56 -21.47 19.71 -2.49
C MET A 56 -22.64 19.31 -3.40
N PRO A 57 -22.54 19.53 -4.73
CA PRO A 57 -23.53 19.04 -5.70
C PRO A 57 -23.69 17.51 -5.62
N LYS A 58 -24.95 17.03 -5.72
CA LYS A 58 -25.27 15.60 -5.61
C LYS A 58 -24.44 14.73 -6.56
N GLU A 59 -24.23 15.19 -7.78
CA GLU A 59 -23.44 14.51 -8.81
C GLU A 59 -21.95 14.34 -8.45
N LYS A 60 -21.44 15.13 -7.50
CA LYS A 60 -20.05 15.04 -7.02
C LYS A 60 -19.86 14.17 -5.80
N VAL A 61 -20.95 13.81 -5.10
CA VAL A 61 -20.87 13.04 -3.83
C VAL A 61 -20.18 11.70 -4.04
N ARG A 62 -20.57 10.94 -5.07
CA ARG A 62 -19.97 9.61 -5.36
C ARG A 62 -18.48 9.72 -5.65
N THR A 63 -18.08 10.71 -6.45
CA THR A 63 -16.67 10.97 -6.76
C THR A 63 -15.88 11.35 -5.51
N TYR A 64 -16.44 12.21 -4.66
CA TYR A 64 -15.80 12.60 -3.39
C TYR A 64 -15.62 11.43 -2.45
N ILE A 65 -16.64 10.58 -2.28
CA ILE A 65 -16.55 9.35 -1.46
C ILE A 65 -15.41 8.47 -2.00
N LYS A 66 -15.39 8.19 -3.31
CA LYS A 66 -14.37 7.35 -3.94
C LYS A 66 -12.97 7.95 -3.80
N ASP A 67 -12.78 9.16 -4.32
CA ASP A 67 -11.44 9.71 -4.58
C ASP A 67 -10.82 10.33 -3.32
N THR A 68 -11.64 10.79 -2.39
CA THR A 68 -11.17 11.43 -1.17
C THR A 68 -11.22 10.49 0.02
N ILE A 69 -12.36 9.84 0.27
CA ILE A 69 -12.53 9.06 1.51
C ILE A 69 -12.00 7.64 1.35
N LEU A 70 -12.52 6.89 0.38
CA LEU A 70 -12.14 5.47 0.19
C LEU A 70 -10.69 5.30 -0.27
N ASN A 71 -10.17 6.20 -1.11
CA ASN A 71 -8.75 6.19 -1.45
C ASN A 71 -7.84 6.40 -0.21
N ARG A 72 -8.29 7.24 0.73
CA ARG A 72 -7.55 7.43 1.99
C ARG A 72 -7.67 6.21 2.89
N TYR A 73 -8.86 5.63 3.01
CA TYR A 73 -9.09 4.37 3.74
C TYR A 73 -8.17 3.26 3.21
N THR A 74 -8.19 3.02 1.89
CA THR A 74 -7.32 2.03 1.24
C THR A 74 -5.85 2.22 1.58
N LYS A 75 -5.36 3.48 1.53
CA LYS A 75 -3.97 3.78 1.91
C LYS A 75 -3.67 3.45 3.37
N ILE A 76 -4.59 3.77 4.28
CA ILE A 76 -4.42 3.49 5.71
C ILE A 76 -4.34 1.98 5.95
N VAL A 77 -5.27 1.21 5.40
CA VAL A 77 -5.29 -0.25 5.56
C VAL A 77 -4.06 -0.89 4.92
N THR A 78 -3.73 -0.52 3.67
CA THR A 78 -2.52 -1.01 2.99
C THR A 78 -1.26 -0.73 3.80
N ASN A 79 -1.11 0.49 4.34
CA ASN A 79 0.06 0.82 5.15
C ASN A 79 0.09 0.02 6.46
N ARG A 80 -1.07 -0.23 7.10
CA ARG A 80 -1.18 -1.06 8.30
C ARG A 80 -0.75 -2.50 8.00
N THR A 81 -1.25 -3.08 6.91
CA THR A 81 -0.87 -4.43 6.46
C THR A 81 0.62 -4.54 6.17
N LEU A 82 1.18 -3.55 5.46
CA LEU A 82 2.62 -3.50 5.22
C LEU A 82 3.42 -3.30 6.51
N ALA A 83 2.93 -2.54 7.48
CA ALA A 83 3.61 -2.33 8.75
C ALA A 83 3.57 -3.53 9.68
N ALA A 84 2.61 -4.44 9.51
CA ALA A 84 2.45 -5.64 10.33
C ALA A 84 3.65 -6.60 10.27
N LYS A 85 4.42 -6.56 9.17
CA LYS A 85 5.67 -7.31 9.03
C LYS A 85 6.84 -6.34 8.94
N THR A 86 7.84 -6.48 9.77
CA THR A 86 9.03 -5.62 9.74
C THR A 86 9.92 -5.92 8.52
N PRO A 87 10.83 -5.00 8.12
CA PRO A 87 11.83 -5.28 7.10
C PRO A 87 12.77 -6.43 7.48
N GLU A 88 13.12 -6.55 8.75
CA GLU A 88 13.96 -7.61 9.31
C GLU A 88 13.28 -8.96 9.15
N GLU A 89 12.02 -9.11 9.59
CA GLU A 89 11.22 -10.32 9.41
C GLU A 89 11.08 -10.70 7.94
N THR A 90 10.96 -9.71 7.07
CA THR A 90 10.91 -9.92 5.62
C THR A 90 12.19 -10.58 5.09
N ILE A 91 13.36 -10.12 5.55
CA ILE A 91 14.65 -10.69 5.13
C ILE A 91 14.84 -12.10 5.73
N THR A 92 14.49 -12.30 6.97
CA THR A 92 14.57 -13.62 7.61
C THR A 92 13.71 -14.65 6.88
N GLU A 93 12.49 -14.29 6.49
CA GLU A 93 11.59 -15.19 5.76
C GLU A 93 12.13 -15.57 4.36
N VAL A 94 12.68 -14.62 3.64
CA VAL A 94 13.05 -14.81 2.22
C VAL A 94 14.43 -15.39 2.04
N TYR A 95 15.37 -14.99 2.91
CA TYR A 95 16.79 -15.32 2.75
C TYR A 95 17.33 -16.20 3.87
N SER A 96 16.52 -16.47 4.91
CA SER A 96 16.93 -17.19 6.12
C SER A 96 18.17 -16.56 6.79
N GLU A 97 18.29 -15.23 6.66
CA GLU A 97 19.38 -14.44 7.23
C GLU A 97 18.83 -13.44 8.27
N ASN A 98 19.51 -13.31 9.40
CA ASN A 98 19.27 -12.22 10.33
C ASN A 98 19.89 -10.94 9.78
N ALA A 99 19.11 -9.90 9.70
CA ALA A 99 19.54 -8.59 9.24
C ALA A 99 18.94 -7.48 10.12
N PHE A 100 19.63 -6.36 10.19
CA PHE A 100 19.18 -5.19 10.95
C PHE A 100 19.17 -3.95 10.06
N VAL A 101 18.22 -3.06 10.30
CA VAL A 101 18.09 -1.80 9.56
C VAL A 101 19.28 -0.89 9.90
N ILE A 102 20.02 -0.47 8.87
CA ILE A 102 21.13 0.48 8.98
C ILE A 102 20.75 1.88 8.46
N ASP A 103 19.73 1.97 7.59
CA ASP A 103 19.26 3.25 7.06
C ASP A 103 17.80 3.14 6.58
N LYS A 104 17.08 4.27 6.60
CA LYS A 104 15.74 4.41 6.05
C LYS A 104 15.70 5.59 5.11
N VAL A 105 15.31 5.37 3.87
CA VAL A 105 15.23 6.41 2.84
C VAL A 105 13.78 6.64 2.45
N THR A 106 13.34 7.89 2.56
CA THR A 106 11.99 8.28 2.10
C THR A 106 12.10 8.81 0.67
N SER A 107 11.40 8.17 -0.26
CA SER A 107 11.29 8.62 -1.64
C SER A 107 9.83 8.72 -2.04
N LYS A 108 9.37 9.93 -2.40
CA LYS A 108 8.00 10.21 -2.86
C LYS A 108 6.92 9.56 -1.97
N GLY A 109 7.05 9.70 -0.65
CA GLY A 109 6.08 9.21 0.33
C GLY A 109 6.18 7.71 0.69
N ASN A 110 7.15 6.99 0.12
CA ASN A 110 7.43 5.60 0.50
C ASN A 110 8.73 5.52 1.27
N VAL A 111 8.75 4.68 2.29
CA VAL A 111 9.96 4.40 3.07
C VAL A 111 10.58 3.10 2.55
N LEU A 112 11.84 3.18 2.16
CA LEU A 112 12.67 2.02 1.84
C LEU A 112 13.60 1.78 3.03
N SER A 113 13.80 0.52 3.38
CA SER A 113 14.74 0.13 4.43
C SER A 113 15.98 -0.50 3.82
N ILE A 114 17.14 -0.06 4.27
CA ILE A 114 18.44 -0.66 3.93
C ILE A 114 18.88 -1.47 5.14
N LEU A 115 19.17 -2.76 4.94
CA LEU A 115 19.55 -3.66 6.01
C LEU A 115 20.93 -4.25 5.72
N ARG A 116 21.61 -4.66 6.79
CA ARG A 116 22.84 -5.43 6.73
C ARG A 116 22.67 -6.70 7.53
N SER A 117 23.03 -7.84 6.94
CA SER A 117 23.12 -9.10 7.70
C SER A 117 24.41 -9.21 8.50
N GLU A 118 24.46 -10.18 9.41
CA GLU A 118 25.67 -10.53 10.16
C GLU A 118 26.82 -10.95 9.21
N SER A 119 26.48 -11.56 8.07
CA SER A 119 27.45 -11.91 7.03
C SER A 119 27.97 -10.70 6.24
N GLY A 120 27.47 -9.49 6.52
CA GLY A 120 27.83 -8.25 5.82
C GLY A 120 27.09 -8.01 4.50
N ARG A 121 26.15 -8.88 4.12
CA ARG A 121 25.32 -8.71 2.93
C ARG A 121 24.36 -7.54 3.09
N ILE A 122 24.18 -6.75 2.04
CA ILE A 122 23.25 -5.62 2.03
C ILE A 122 21.94 -6.00 1.34
N PHE A 123 20.84 -5.57 1.94
CA PHE A 123 19.49 -5.72 1.42
C PHE A 123 18.79 -4.37 1.31
N VAL A 124 17.99 -4.22 0.26
CA VAL A 124 17.07 -3.08 0.10
C VAL A 124 15.65 -3.61 0.07
N VAL A 125 14.87 -3.27 1.10
CA VAL A 125 13.46 -3.63 1.20
C VAL A 125 12.61 -2.45 0.75
N SER A 126 11.84 -2.64 -0.33
CA SER A 126 10.91 -1.66 -0.87
C SER A 126 9.48 -2.17 -0.76
N SER A 127 8.57 -1.32 -0.29
CA SER A 127 7.16 -1.67 -0.11
C SER A 127 6.29 -1.11 -1.22
N GLY A 128 5.24 -1.84 -1.58
CA GLY A 128 4.28 -1.44 -2.59
C GLY A 128 3.01 -2.30 -2.58
N THR A 129 2.18 -2.12 -3.59
CA THR A 129 1.05 -3.02 -3.86
C THR A 129 1.42 -3.98 -4.96
N VAL A 130 0.78 -5.15 -5.00
CA VAL A 130 1.00 -6.13 -6.07
C VAL A 130 0.76 -5.52 -7.45
N LEU A 131 -0.27 -4.70 -7.62
CA LEU A 131 -0.57 -4.04 -8.91
C LEU A 131 0.50 -3.05 -9.39
N LYS A 132 1.38 -2.60 -8.49
CA LYS A 132 2.41 -1.59 -8.78
C LYS A 132 3.78 -2.06 -8.30
N TRP A 133 4.05 -3.37 -8.39
CA TRP A 133 5.32 -3.95 -7.97
C TRP A 133 6.51 -3.36 -8.75
N GLU A 134 6.32 -3.01 -10.03
CA GLU A 134 7.36 -2.37 -10.85
C GLU A 134 7.76 -1.00 -10.27
N THR A 135 6.80 -0.28 -9.70
CA THR A 135 7.11 1.00 -9.03
C THR A 135 7.96 0.79 -7.78
N ALA A 136 7.68 -0.26 -7.00
CA ALA A 136 8.49 -0.61 -5.83
C ALA A 136 9.90 -1.06 -6.24
N LEU A 137 10.00 -1.86 -7.29
CA LEU A 137 11.30 -2.29 -7.85
C LEU A 137 12.11 -1.09 -8.35
N ARG A 138 11.51 -0.23 -9.17
CA ARG A 138 12.18 0.96 -9.68
C ARG A 138 12.76 1.83 -8.57
N LYS A 139 12.00 2.06 -7.49
CA LYS A 139 12.48 2.83 -6.33
C LYS A 139 13.69 2.17 -5.65
N ALA A 140 13.69 0.85 -5.50
CA ALA A 140 14.83 0.13 -4.95
C ALA A 140 16.07 0.32 -5.83
N LEU A 141 15.91 0.21 -7.14
CA LEU A 141 17.00 0.42 -8.11
C LEU A 141 17.52 1.86 -8.11
N GLU A 142 16.63 2.86 -8.03
CA GLU A 142 16.99 4.28 -7.92
C GLU A 142 17.85 4.54 -6.66
N ILE A 143 17.52 3.94 -5.52
CA ILE A 143 18.30 4.07 -4.29
C ILE A 143 19.66 3.41 -4.42
N ILE A 144 19.74 2.19 -4.98
CA ILE A 144 21.01 1.50 -5.19
C ILE A 144 21.91 2.32 -6.12
N ALA A 145 21.38 2.83 -7.22
CA ALA A 145 22.12 3.66 -8.14
C ALA A 145 22.61 5.00 -7.51
N SER A 146 21.81 5.58 -6.61
CA SER A 146 22.16 6.85 -5.94
C SER A 146 23.15 6.69 -4.77
N LYS A 147 23.36 5.45 -4.29
CA LYS A 147 24.22 5.14 -3.14
C LYS A 147 25.26 4.04 -3.50
N PRO A 148 26.31 4.36 -4.25
CA PRO A 148 27.33 3.38 -4.65
C PRO A 148 27.99 2.66 -3.46
N THR A 149 27.97 3.27 -2.27
CA THR A 149 28.49 2.69 -1.02
C THR A 149 27.73 1.44 -0.55
N LEU A 150 26.55 1.18 -1.10
CA LEU A 150 25.79 -0.06 -0.83
C LEU A 150 26.39 -1.28 -1.56
N THR A 151 27.22 -1.07 -2.57
CA THR A 151 27.96 -2.16 -3.25
C THR A 151 29.21 -2.49 -2.45
N ILE A 152 29.22 -3.67 -1.82
CA ILE A 152 30.34 -4.13 -0.99
C ILE A 152 31.08 -5.25 -1.71
N GLY A 153 32.40 -5.09 -1.88
CA GLY A 153 33.24 -6.11 -2.55
C GLY A 153 32.78 -6.43 -3.98
N GLY A 154 32.24 -5.44 -4.70
CA GLY A 154 31.71 -5.63 -6.07
C GLY A 154 30.34 -6.32 -6.13
N LYS A 155 29.73 -6.66 -4.99
CA LYS A 155 28.40 -7.29 -4.92
C LYS A 155 27.34 -6.23 -4.73
N ALA A 156 26.38 -6.18 -5.66
CA ALA A 156 25.21 -5.31 -5.53
C ALA A 156 24.30 -5.78 -4.38
N PRO A 157 23.55 -4.85 -3.74
CA PRO A 157 22.54 -5.19 -2.75
C PRO A 157 21.50 -6.15 -3.30
N SER A 158 21.00 -7.04 -2.46
CA SER A 158 19.83 -7.86 -2.78
C SER A 158 18.55 -7.08 -2.57
N ILE A 159 17.64 -7.13 -3.55
CA ILE A 159 16.36 -6.44 -3.48
C ILE A 159 15.29 -7.39 -2.99
N CYS A 160 14.51 -6.95 -2.01
CA CYS A 160 13.30 -7.62 -1.55
C CYS A 160 12.11 -6.66 -1.65
N LEU A 161 11.05 -7.11 -2.33
CA LEU A 161 9.81 -6.37 -2.43
C LEU A 161 8.81 -6.89 -1.40
N LYS A 162 8.20 -5.99 -0.67
CA LYS A 162 7.15 -6.25 0.29
C LYS A 162 5.85 -5.74 -0.31
N LEU A 163 5.01 -6.66 -0.79
CA LEU A 163 3.86 -6.35 -1.63
C LEU A 163 2.55 -6.64 -0.89
N SER A 164 1.72 -5.60 -0.72
CA SER A 164 0.36 -5.77 -0.20
C SER A 164 -0.56 -6.30 -1.29
N THR A 165 -1.37 -7.32 -0.93
CA THR A 165 -2.39 -7.93 -1.78
C THR A 165 -3.75 -7.24 -1.66
N SER A 166 -3.84 -6.13 -0.91
CA SER A 166 -5.08 -5.41 -0.71
C SER A 166 -5.77 -5.04 -2.02
N ASN A 167 -7.07 -5.30 -2.10
CA ASN A 167 -7.99 -5.06 -3.21
C ASN A 167 -7.92 -6.04 -4.39
N GLN A 168 -7.26 -7.19 -4.26
CA GLN A 168 -7.38 -8.24 -5.27
C GLN A 168 -7.22 -9.63 -4.64
N GLU A 169 -8.09 -10.55 -5.04
CA GLU A 169 -7.81 -11.96 -4.92
C GLU A 169 -6.63 -12.29 -5.84
N LEU A 170 -5.46 -12.32 -5.29
CA LEU A 170 -4.30 -12.84 -5.98
C LEU A 170 -4.41 -14.36 -5.95
N THR A 171 -4.59 -14.96 -7.10
CA THR A 171 -4.52 -16.42 -7.21
C THR A 171 -3.08 -16.90 -6.93
N ASP A 172 -2.93 -18.16 -6.55
CA ASP A 172 -1.59 -18.72 -6.36
C ASP A 172 -0.79 -18.68 -7.67
N ALA A 173 -1.44 -18.85 -8.82
CA ALA A 173 -0.82 -18.73 -10.13
C ALA A 173 -0.27 -17.29 -10.39
N ASP A 174 -1.00 -16.25 -10.00
CA ASP A 174 -0.52 -14.87 -10.13
C ASP A 174 0.69 -14.62 -9.22
N ARG A 175 0.69 -15.16 -7.99
CA ARG A 175 1.83 -15.06 -7.07
C ARG A 175 3.07 -15.74 -7.64
N GLU A 176 2.91 -16.96 -8.15
CA GLU A 176 3.99 -17.72 -8.78
C GLU A 176 4.56 -17.00 -10.00
N LEU A 177 3.69 -16.43 -10.84
CA LEU A 177 4.10 -15.67 -12.01
C LEU A 177 4.95 -14.44 -11.62
N ILE A 178 4.50 -13.65 -10.63
CA ILE A 178 5.23 -12.49 -10.14
C ILE A 178 6.55 -12.91 -9.51
N GLN A 179 6.57 -13.97 -8.69
CA GLN A 179 7.79 -14.48 -8.06
C GLN A 179 8.79 -14.99 -9.10
N SER A 180 8.30 -15.68 -10.14
CA SER A 180 9.13 -16.16 -11.24
C SER A 180 9.75 -15.01 -12.02
N ALA A 181 8.94 -14.00 -12.39
CA ALA A 181 9.40 -12.83 -13.11
C ALA A 181 10.45 -12.02 -12.31
N LEU A 182 10.22 -11.83 -11.01
CA LEU A 182 11.17 -11.15 -10.13
C LEU A 182 12.44 -11.99 -9.91
N GLY A 183 12.28 -13.31 -9.75
CA GLY A 183 13.39 -14.25 -9.59
C GLY A 183 14.34 -14.25 -10.78
N ALA A 184 13.82 -14.11 -12.00
CA ALA A 184 14.62 -14.02 -13.22
C ALA A 184 15.59 -12.83 -13.23
N VAL A 185 15.29 -11.77 -12.49
CA VAL A 185 16.15 -10.58 -12.32
C VAL A 185 16.80 -10.51 -10.94
N GLY A 186 16.83 -11.62 -10.19
CA GLY A 186 17.50 -11.70 -8.89
C GLY A 186 16.77 -10.96 -7.75
N VAL A 187 15.49 -10.62 -7.93
CA VAL A 187 14.64 -9.95 -6.93
C VAL A 187 13.76 -10.97 -6.24
N ARG A 188 13.53 -10.80 -4.94
CA ARG A 188 12.59 -11.62 -4.17
C ARG A 188 11.39 -10.77 -3.73
N ALA A 189 10.25 -11.41 -3.53
CA ALA A 189 9.06 -10.74 -3.03
C ALA A 189 8.39 -11.52 -1.88
N VAL A 190 7.79 -10.76 -0.94
CA VAL A 190 6.88 -11.26 0.09
C VAL A 190 5.53 -10.62 -0.12
N PHE A 191 4.49 -11.44 -0.11
CA PHE A 191 3.12 -10.98 -0.20
C PHE A 191 2.53 -10.84 1.20
N CYS A 192 2.06 -9.62 1.51
CA CYS A 192 1.40 -9.30 2.77
C CYS A 192 -0.10 -9.25 2.50
N GLY A 193 -0.85 -10.26 2.99
CA GLY A 193 -2.31 -10.33 2.93
C GLY A 193 -3.00 -9.46 3.99
N ILE A 194 -4.30 -9.22 3.81
CA ILE A 194 -5.23 -8.74 4.83
C ILE A 194 -5.92 -9.94 5.45
#